data_8747f9dbe9c3e2f8ad074412d265a5cd
#
_entry.id   8747f9dbe9c3e2f8ad074412d265a5cd
#
_cell.length_a   1.000
_cell.length_b   1.000
_cell.length_c   1.000
_cell.angle_alpha   90.00
_cell.angle_beta   90.00
_cell.angle_gamma   90.00
#
_symmetry.space_group_name_H-M   'P 1'
#
loop_
_entity.id
_entity.type
_entity.pdbx_description
1 polymer ?
#
loop_
_entity_poly.entity_id
_entity_poly.type
_entity_poly.pdbx_seq_one_letter_code
_entity_poly.pdbx_strand_id
1 'polypeptide(L)'
;MIRTSSIRSQDDPLSLAIRPPPEESDSDRHIRLQNEAEARRISEQIDEELRFERERLKKSKSDVKLLLLGQAESGKSTLQKQFQLMYSPASLESERMSWRTVVYFNVVRSIKKILTTLEAWDDIDDGSDSQSTLERQELGDYLPTRASSSATPSIHSSQIGVALSPPSPTSPTSPTASSPLRGSTAISDLRRRLLPLTNTEPQLADGLSGGVSVSGSGKGEVYVRSGWQARTIQKGQKLLRRQPKPSSSEDELTIERPGTALSVIDADPLVDDVARMLEQSREDIRTLWENQVVRALMTSRKLKLDEWSEFFLNDISRISARNYVPSTDDILHARIQTMGVAEHIFDVDIHGKTVTWHLFDVGGARGQRHSWVPYFDDANAIIFVSPISAFDQVRASAPAVRGIFTYLNAPSQYLEEDPRTNRIDDSLQLFTQICSNQLLKKVHLVLFLNKTDILRKKLERGLSVSKYILSYGDRPNEYESVVQYFRAHFLQVHRRNNENRRVLYTHLTNVVDTKATQSIIGNVRDSIFRGYLQSAALV
;
A
#
# COMPACT_ATOMS: atom_id res chain seq x y z
N MET A 1 65.21 -31.72 29.95
CA MET A 1 65.45 -32.32 28.62
C MET A 1 64.44 -33.44 28.42
N ILE A 2 63.34 -33.16 27.77
CA ILE A 2 62.35 -34.18 27.40
C ILE A 2 62.74 -34.63 26.00
N ARG A 3 63.15 -35.89 25.87
CA ARG A 3 63.43 -36.52 24.57
C ARG A 3 62.10 -36.71 23.83
N THR A 4 61.87 -35.93 22.78
CA THR A 4 60.81 -36.20 21.79
C THR A 4 61.29 -37.37 20.95
N SER A 5 60.76 -38.59 21.20
CA SER A 5 60.92 -39.73 20.32
C SER A 5 60.22 -39.41 18.98
N SER A 6 60.97 -39.32 17.93
CA SER A 6 60.46 -39.21 16.55
C SER A 6 59.67 -40.48 16.23
N ILE A 7 58.34 -40.40 16.26
CA ILE A 7 57.46 -41.43 15.72
C ILE A 7 57.82 -41.59 14.24
N ARG A 8 58.28 -42.79 13.85
CA ARG A 8 58.58 -43.10 12.45
C ARG A 8 57.27 -42.93 11.67
N SER A 9 57.32 -42.21 10.58
CA SER A 9 56.18 -41.92 9.68
C SER A 9 55.49 -43.16 9.08
N GLN A 10 55.96 -44.34 9.43
CA GLN A 10 55.41 -45.63 8.99
C GLN A 10 54.27 -46.15 9.87
N ASP A 11 54.07 -45.61 11.09
CA ASP A 11 53.06 -46.07 12.06
C ASP A 11 51.91 -45.08 12.29
N ASP A 12 51.84 -44.07 11.44
CA ASP A 12 50.70 -43.12 11.50
C ASP A 12 49.44 -43.79 10.97
N PRO A 13 48.33 -43.85 11.78
CA PRO A 13 47.06 -44.45 11.35
C PRO A 13 46.50 -43.89 10.06
N LEU A 14 46.73 -42.60 9.78
CA LEU A 14 46.27 -41.95 8.55
C LEU A 14 47.09 -42.40 7.36
N SER A 15 48.38 -42.54 7.51
CA SER A 15 49.27 -43.06 6.46
C SER A 15 48.99 -44.52 6.11
N LEU A 16 48.57 -45.34 7.13
CA LEU A 16 48.13 -46.72 6.92
C LEU A 16 46.80 -46.81 6.17
N ALA A 17 45.87 -45.91 6.42
CA ALA A 17 44.56 -45.87 5.77
C ALA A 17 44.64 -45.48 4.28
N ILE A 18 45.67 -44.74 3.88
CA ILE A 18 45.87 -44.26 2.50
C ILE A 18 46.76 -45.25 1.69
N ARG A 19 47.34 -46.29 2.32
CA ARG A 19 48.24 -47.21 1.66
C ARG A 19 47.49 -48.08 0.62
N PRO A 20 48.01 -48.16 -0.62
CA PRO A 20 47.41 -49.03 -1.63
C PRO A 20 47.46 -50.49 -1.18
N PRO A 21 46.51 -51.36 -1.60
CA PRO A 21 46.51 -52.79 -1.31
C PRO A 21 47.82 -53.44 -1.79
N PRO A 22 48.44 -54.37 -1.02
CA PRO A 22 49.74 -54.96 -1.38
C PRO A 22 49.72 -55.85 -2.62
N GLU A 23 48.55 -56.31 -3.11
CA GLU A 23 48.37 -57.18 -4.28
C GLU A 23 47.52 -56.50 -5.36
N GLU A 24 47.67 -55.19 -5.56
CA GLU A 24 46.89 -54.41 -6.53
C GLU A 24 47.34 -54.75 -7.98
N SER A 25 46.42 -55.13 -8.85
CA SER A 25 46.73 -55.33 -10.27
C SER A 25 47.00 -53.99 -10.96
N ASP A 26 47.73 -54.00 -12.09
CA ASP A 26 48.03 -52.76 -12.85
C ASP A 26 46.74 -52.08 -13.35
N SER A 27 45.68 -52.81 -13.65
CA SER A 27 44.39 -52.25 -14.02
C SER A 27 43.69 -51.58 -12.83
N ASP A 28 43.70 -52.18 -11.64
CA ASP A 28 43.10 -51.63 -10.46
C ASP A 28 43.83 -50.38 -9.97
N ARG A 29 45.16 -50.41 -10.08
CA ARG A 29 46.02 -49.26 -9.81
C ARG A 29 45.67 -48.07 -10.74
N HIS A 30 45.43 -48.33 -12.02
CA HIS A 30 45.09 -47.29 -12.97
C HIS A 30 43.72 -46.67 -12.62
N ILE A 31 42.72 -47.50 -12.31
CA ILE A 31 41.38 -47.06 -11.88
C ILE A 31 41.46 -46.26 -10.57
N ARG A 32 42.24 -46.70 -9.57
CA ARG A 32 42.41 -45.97 -8.30
C ARG A 32 43.04 -44.61 -8.52
N LEU A 33 44.14 -44.52 -9.32
CA LEU A 33 44.78 -43.24 -9.62
C LEU A 33 43.85 -42.29 -10.38
N GLN A 34 43.00 -42.80 -11.24
CA GLN A 34 41.99 -42.01 -11.97
C GLN A 34 40.92 -41.48 -11.02
N ASN A 35 40.41 -42.33 -10.11
CA ASN A 35 39.45 -41.92 -9.09
C ASN A 35 40.05 -40.92 -8.09
N GLU A 36 41.29 -41.09 -7.68
CA GLU A 36 42.01 -40.14 -6.81
C GLU A 36 42.22 -38.79 -7.50
N ALA A 37 42.55 -38.79 -8.79
CA ALA A 37 42.69 -37.56 -9.57
C ALA A 37 41.34 -36.82 -9.70
N GLU A 38 40.25 -37.57 -9.93
CA GLU A 38 38.90 -36.99 -10.01
C GLU A 38 38.42 -36.47 -8.65
N ALA A 39 38.63 -37.23 -7.58
CA ALA A 39 38.31 -36.79 -6.20
C ALA A 39 39.11 -35.53 -5.83
N ARG A 40 40.35 -35.43 -6.23
CA ARG A 40 41.21 -34.25 -6.01
C ARG A 40 40.68 -33.04 -6.78
N ARG A 41 40.26 -33.22 -8.04
CA ARG A 41 39.65 -32.18 -8.86
C ARG A 41 38.32 -31.66 -8.24
N ILE A 42 37.47 -32.58 -7.75
CA ILE A 42 36.22 -32.22 -7.08
C ILE A 42 36.50 -31.45 -5.78
N SER A 43 37.48 -31.89 -5.00
CA SER A 43 37.88 -31.20 -3.76
C SER A 43 38.41 -29.77 -4.03
N GLU A 44 39.24 -29.60 -5.07
CA GLU A 44 39.72 -28.28 -5.48
C GLU A 44 38.57 -27.36 -5.93
N GLN A 45 37.61 -27.92 -6.66
CA GLN A 45 36.41 -27.15 -7.09
C GLN A 45 35.56 -26.71 -5.88
N ILE A 46 35.35 -27.59 -4.91
CA ILE A 46 34.63 -27.27 -3.66
C ILE A 46 35.38 -26.21 -2.86
N ASP A 47 36.71 -26.32 -2.77
CA ASP A 47 37.52 -25.35 -2.06
C ASP A 47 37.48 -23.96 -2.73
N GLU A 48 37.44 -23.92 -4.06
CA GLU A 48 37.31 -22.69 -4.81
C GLU A 48 35.89 -22.05 -4.63
N GLU A 49 34.82 -22.86 -4.66
CA GLU A 49 33.47 -22.41 -4.36
C GLU A 49 33.36 -21.85 -2.94
N LEU A 50 33.89 -22.55 -1.94
CA LEU A 50 33.92 -22.10 -0.55
C LEU A 50 34.74 -20.81 -0.37
N ARG A 51 35.84 -20.66 -1.12
CA ARG A 51 36.65 -19.43 -1.12
C ARG A 51 35.87 -18.26 -1.70
N PHE A 52 35.18 -18.47 -2.82
CA PHE A 52 34.33 -17.48 -3.44
C PHE A 52 33.15 -17.09 -2.52
N GLU A 53 32.53 -18.06 -1.86
CA GLU A 53 31.48 -17.84 -0.90
C GLU A 53 31.94 -17.07 0.35
N ARG A 54 33.13 -17.38 0.87
CA ARG A 54 33.76 -16.61 1.97
C ARG A 54 34.04 -15.16 1.57
N GLU A 55 34.49 -14.90 0.36
CA GLU A 55 34.71 -13.54 -0.14
C GLU A 55 33.39 -12.79 -0.32
N ARG A 56 32.36 -13.47 -0.81
CA ARG A 56 31.01 -12.94 -0.93
C ARG A 56 30.42 -12.61 0.43
N LEU A 57 30.58 -13.49 1.42
CA LEU A 57 30.16 -13.25 2.81
C LEU A 57 30.94 -12.11 3.47
N LYS A 58 32.25 -11.95 3.17
CA LYS A 58 33.03 -10.79 3.65
C LYS A 58 32.53 -9.46 3.07
N LYS A 59 32.18 -9.43 1.78
CA LYS A 59 31.57 -8.25 1.14
C LYS A 59 30.18 -7.98 1.71
N SER A 60 29.34 -8.99 1.86
CA SER A 60 27.98 -8.90 2.42
C SER A 60 27.96 -8.43 3.89
N LYS A 61 29.04 -8.60 4.65
CA LYS A 61 29.16 -8.06 6.02
C LYS A 61 29.22 -6.53 6.08
N SER A 62 29.50 -5.86 4.98
CA SER A 62 29.45 -4.39 4.89
C SER A 62 28.06 -3.86 4.52
N ASP A 63 27.13 -4.72 4.09
CA ASP A 63 25.82 -4.34 3.63
C ASP A 63 24.88 -4.10 4.81
N VAL A 64 24.00 -3.12 4.67
CA VAL A 64 23.01 -2.78 5.70
C VAL A 64 21.66 -3.40 5.32
N LYS A 65 21.15 -4.29 6.17
CA LYS A 65 19.83 -4.92 6.02
C LYS A 65 18.79 -4.18 6.85
N LEU A 66 17.86 -3.53 6.18
CA LEU A 66 16.81 -2.69 6.74
C LEU A 66 15.43 -3.31 6.52
N LEU A 67 14.70 -3.61 7.59
CA LEU A 67 13.35 -4.15 7.53
C LEU A 67 12.30 -3.03 7.72
N LEU A 68 11.31 -2.96 6.81
CA LEU A 68 10.12 -2.13 6.98
C LEU A 68 9.01 -2.96 7.61
N LEU A 69 8.76 -2.81 8.91
CA LEU A 69 7.74 -3.54 9.65
C LEU A 69 6.54 -2.65 9.99
N GLY A 70 5.41 -3.28 10.23
CA GLY A 70 4.15 -2.62 10.59
C GLY A 70 2.96 -3.31 9.93
N GLN A 71 1.75 -2.97 10.36
CA GLN A 71 0.51 -3.57 9.83
C GLN A 71 0.26 -3.21 8.36
N ALA A 72 -0.73 -3.88 7.75
CA ALA A 72 -1.22 -3.52 6.42
C ALA A 72 -1.61 -2.02 6.39
N GLU A 73 -1.43 -1.35 5.26
CA GLU A 73 -1.79 0.07 5.06
C GLU A 73 -1.09 1.09 5.98
N SER A 74 -0.03 0.70 6.67
CA SER A 74 0.70 1.66 7.52
C SER A 74 1.55 2.66 6.74
N GLY A 75 1.83 2.42 5.45
CA GLY A 75 2.64 3.26 4.58
C GLY A 75 4.04 2.70 4.27
N LYS A 76 4.31 1.41 4.57
CA LYS A 76 5.61 0.78 4.29
C LYS A 76 6.02 0.84 2.82
N SER A 77 5.16 0.38 1.92
CA SER A 77 5.46 0.38 0.48
C SER A 77 5.52 1.81 -0.11
N THR A 78 4.83 2.78 0.50
CA THR A 78 5.02 4.19 0.14
C THR A 78 6.39 4.70 0.63
N LEU A 79 6.81 4.31 1.83
CA LEU A 79 8.14 4.63 2.34
C LEU A 79 9.25 3.98 1.49
N GLN A 80 9.05 2.72 1.04
CA GLN A 80 9.96 2.05 0.11
C GLN A 80 10.11 2.85 -1.20
N LYS A 81 9.00 3.37 -1.77
CA LYS A 81 9.04 4.24 -2.95
C LYS A 81 9.82 5.54 -2.69
N GLN A 82 9.75 6.10 -1.49
CA GLN A 82 10.56 7.27 -1.12
C GLN A 82 12.06 6.94 -1.08
N PHE A 83 12.45 5.76 -0.59
CA PHE A 83 13.83 5.30 -0.70
C PHE A 83 14.25 5.14 -2.16
N GLN A 84 13.39 4.58 -3.01
CA GLN A 84 13.65 4.42 -4.45
C GLN A 84 13.79 5.79 -5.13
N LEU A 85 12.95 6.77 -4.81
CA LEU A 85 13.07 8.15 -5.30
C LEU A 85 14.39 8.80 -4.91
N MET A 86 14.88 8.54 -3.69
CA MET A 86 16.07 9.17 -3.16
C MET A 86 17.37 8.54 -3.68
N TYR A 87 17.41 7.21 -3.78
CA TYR A 87 18.64 6.47 -4.06
C TYR A 87 18.69 5.80 -5.44
N SER A 88 17.54 5.60 -6.09
CA SER A 88 17.43 4.97 -7.41
C SER A 88 16.29 5.57 -8.24
N PRO A 89 16.30 6.89 -8.51
CA PRO A 89 15.22 7.57 -9.22
C PRO A 89 15.00 7.02 -10.64
N ALA A 90 16.06 6.60 -11.32
CA ALA A 90 15.98 6.00 -12.66
C ALA A 90 15.19 4.68 -12.68
N SER A 91 15.27 3.88 -11.61
CA SER A 91 14.47 2.65 -11.45
C SER A 91 12.98 3.00 -11.37
N LEU A 92 12.59 3.97 -10.56
CA LEU A 92 11.20 4.40 -10.45
C LEU A 92 10.67 4.96 -11.78
N GLU A 93 11.51 5.69 -12.51
CA GLU A 93 11.15 6.23 -13.82
C GLU A 93 10.89 5.12 -14.84
N SER A 94 11.72 4.08 -14.87
CA SER A 94 11.52 2.92 -15.74
C SER A 94 10.24 2.12 -15.43
N GLU A 95 9.77 2.16 -14.17
CA GLU A 95 8.55 1.49 -13.71
C GLU A 95 7.30 2.37 -13.85
N ARG A 96 7.45 3.68 -14.15
CA ARG A 96 6.38 4.69 -14.11
C ARG A 96 5.12 4.26 -14.85
N MET A 97 5.27 3.72 -16.07
CA MET A 97 4.13 3.30 -16.89
C MET A 97 3.37 2.10 -16.31
N SER A 98 4.04 1.21 -15.59
CA SER A 98 3.38 0.08 -14.90
C SER A 98 2.39 0.55 -13.82
N TRP A 99 2.67 1.70 -13.19
CA TRP A 99 1.79 2.29 -12.18
C TRP A 99 0.46 2.83 -12.74
N ARG A 100 0.36 3.04 -14.06
CA ARG A 100 -0.88 3.43 -14.73
C ARG A 100 -2.01 2.43 -14.45
N THR A 101 -1.71 1.14 -14.55
CA THR A 101 -2.65 0.05 -14.23
C THR A 101 -3.15 0.12 -12.79
N VAL A 102 -2.26 0.41 -11.84
CA VAL A 102 -2.62 0.55 -10.41
C VAL A 102 -3.51 1.75 -10.18
N VAL A 103 -3.19 2.90 -10.76
CA VAL A 103 -4.01 4.12 -10.63
C VAL A 103 -5.40 3.87 -11.20
N TYR A 104 -5.50 3.28 -12.39
CA TYR A 104 -6.79 2.95 -12.99
C TYR A 104 -7.59 1.96 -12.14
N PHE A 105 -6.96 0.90 -11.64
CA PHE A 105 -7.60 -0.02 -10.70
C PHE A 105 -8.15 0.72 -9.47
N ASN A 106 -7.36 1.61 -8.87
CA ASN A 106 -7.79 2.37 -7.70
C ASN A 106 -9.00 3.29 -8.02
N VAL A 107 -8.99 3.99 -9.15
CA VAL A 107 -10.10 4.85 -9.60
C VAL A 107 -11.36 4.03 -9.83
N VAL A 108 -11.27 2.95 -10.63
CA VAL A 108 -12.41 2.07 -10.93
C VAL A 108 -13.01 1.46 -9.67
N ARG A 109 -12.19 1.00 -8.75
CA ARG A 109 -12.62 0.48 -7.43
C ARG A 109 -13.36 1.55 -6.62
N SER A 110 -12.87 2.80 -6.62
CA SER A 110 -13.53 3.90 -5.91
C SER A 110 -14.91 4.20 -6.49
N ILE A 111 -15.02 4.27 -7.82
CA ILE A 111 -16.29 4.49 -8.51
C ILE A 111 -17.28 3.36 -8.20
N LYS A 112 -16.83 2.11 -8.30
CA LYS A 112 -17.67 0.93 -7.98
C LYS A 112 -18.18 0.99 -6.54
N LYS A 113 -17.33 1.36 -5.58
CA LYS A 113 -17.70 1.48 -4.16
C LYS A 113 -18.74 2.58 -3.93
N ILE A 114 -18.63 3.72 -4.62
CA ILE A 114 -19.63 4.77 -4.59
C ILE A 114 -20.96 4.26 -5.12
N LEU A 115 -20.96 3.64 -6.30
CA LEU A 115 -22.19 3.16 -6.96
C LEU A 115 -22.88 2.06 -6.16
N THR A 116 -22.15 1.10 -5.60
CA THR A 116 -22.74 0.04 -4.75
C THR A 116 -23.30 0.58 -3.45
N THR A 117 -22.72 1.65 -2.87
CA THR A 117 -23.25 2.28 -1.66
C THR A 117 -24.53 3.07 -1.98
N LEU A 118 -24.57 3.75 -3.12
CA LEU A 118 -25.78 4.46 -3.58
C LEU A 118 -26.92 3.48 -3.87
N GLU A 119 -26.64 2.33 -4.48
CA GLU A 119 -27.62 1.26 -4.73
C GLU A 119 -28.23 0.76 -3.40
N ALA A 120 -27.35 0.39 -2.45
CA ALA A 120 -27.81 -0.04 -1.13
C ALA A 120 -28.59 1.05 -0.39
N TRP A 121 -28.37 2.31 -0.71
CA TRP A 121 -29.11 3.44 -0.15
C TRP A 121 -30.49 3.60 -0.79
N ASP A 122 -30.59 3.45 -2.11
CA ASP A 122 -31.85 3.54 -2.85
C ASP A 122 -32.78 2.37 -2.50
N ASP A 123 -32.26 1.14 -2.32
CA ASP A 123 -33.02 -0.06 -1.93
C ASP A 123 -33.68 0.07 -0.54
N ILE A 124 -33.09 0.84 0.37
CA ILE A 124 -33.67 1.13 1.69
C ILE A 124 -34.93 2.03 1.57
N ASP A 125 -34.97 2.83 0.53
CA ASP A 125 -36.05 3.81 0.31
C ASP A 125 -37.34 3.19 -0.25
N ASP A 126 -37.22 2.14 -1.06
CA ASP A 126 -38.37 1.41 -1.63
C ASP A 126 -39.05 0.49 -0.61
N GLY A 127 -38.41 0.14 0.50
CA GLY A 127 -38.98 -0.59 1.63
C GLY A 127 -39.58 0.33 2.66
N SER A 128 -40.85 0.65 2.52
CA SER A 128 -41.64 1.55 3.37
C SER A 128 -41.58 1.18 4.87
N ASP A 129 -40.57 1.66 5.59
CA ASP A 129 -40.54 1.61 7.04
C ASP A 129 -40.17 2.98 7.64
N SER A 130 -40.85 3.34 8.73
CA SER A 130 -40.74 4.61 9.45
C SER A 130 -39.30 5.00 9.88
N GLN A 131 -38.37 4.06 9.84
CA GLN A 131 -36.95 4.28 10.13
C GLN A 131 -36.21 4.97 8.97
N SER A 132 -36.63 4.74 7.72
CA SER A 132 -36.00 5.35 6.52
C SER A 132 -36.20 6.86 6.48
N THR A 133 -37.34 7.34 7.04
CA THR A 133 -37.67 8.77 7.10
C THR A 133 -36.78 9.52 8.09
N LEU A 134 -36.46 8.91 9.25
CA LEU A 134 -35.54 9.48 10.23
C LEU A 134 -34.10 9.56 9.70
N GLU A 135 -33.66 8.54 8.99
CA GLU A 135 -32.32 8.54 8.40
C GLU A 135 -32.15 9.54 7.24
N ARG A 136 -33.23 9.83 6.50
CA ARG A 136 -33.26 10.90 5.50
C ARG A 136 -33.27 12.29 6.13
N GLN A 137 -33.95 12.45 7.24
CA GLN A 137 -33.97 13.70 7.99
C GLN A 137 -32.58 14.03 8.55
N GLU A 138 -31.84 13.03 9.05
CA GLU A 138 -30.42 13.17 9.42
C GLU A 138 -29.53 13.53 8.24
N LEU A 139 -29.81 13.00 7.05
CA LEU A 139 -29.04 13.33 5.83
C LEU A 139 -29.37 14.74 5.34
N GLY A 140 -30.64 15.21 5.53
CA GLY A 140 -31.07 16.56 5.20
C GLY A 140 -30.31 17.66 5.94
N ASP A 141 -29.85 17.37 7.16
CA ASP A 141 -29.02 18.29 7.96
C ASP A 141 -27.61 18.53 7.39
N TYR A 142 -27.13 17.65 6.52
CA TYR A 142 -25.82 17.75 5.84
C TYR A 142 -25.92 18.32 4.42
N LEU A 143 -27.15 18.54 3.90
CA LEU A 143 -27.32 19.17 2.60
C LEU A 143 -27.38 20.70 2.77
N PRO A 144 -26.64 21.49 1.97
CA PRO A 144 -26.66 22.94 2.07
C PRO A 144 -28.06 23.46 1.73
N THR A 145 -28.74 24.03 2.71
CA THR A 145 -29.97 24.76 2.52
C THR A 145 -29.71 25.95 1.62
N ARG A 146 -30.41 25.99 0.48
CA ARG A 146 -30.39 27.13 -0.43
C ARG A 146 -30.92 28.35 0.33
N ALA A 147 -30.06 29.31 0.59
CA ALA A 147 -30.43 30.56 1.24
C ALA A 147 -31.58 31.24 0.45
N SER A 148 -32.77 31.23 0.99
CA SER A 148 -33.86 32.10 0.56
C SER A 148 -33.60 33.48 1.13
N SER A 149 -33.24 34.39 0.24
CA SER A 149 -33.07 35.81 0.55
C SER A 149 -34.43 36.45 0.88
N SER A 150 -34.42 37.17 1.99
CA SER A 150 -35.22 38.34 2.35
C SER A 150 -36.74 38.23 2.48
N ALA A 151 -37.22 38.42 3.70
CA ALA A 151 -38.38 39.25 3.99
C ALA A 151 -38.26 39.84 5.39
N THR A 152 -38.22 41.15 5.46
CA THR A 152 -38.35 42.00 6.62
C THR A 152 -39.73 41.84 7.30
N PRO A 153 -39.84 41.99 8.61
CA PRO A 153 -41.12 41.91 9.30
C PRO A 153 -41.87 43.26 9.27
N SER A 154 -43.13 43.22 8.94
CA SER A 154 -44.05 44.33 9.20
C SER A 154 -45.25 43.82 9.97
N ILE A 155 -45.51 44.54 11.04
CA ILE A 155 -46.56 44.38 12.05
C ILE A 155 -47.89 44.97 11.54
N HIS A 156 -49.00 44.44 11.96
CA HIS A 156 -50.33 44.95 12.23
C HIS A 156 -51.53 44.50 11.38
N SER A 157 -52.39 43.93 12.16
CA SER A 157 -53.87 44.25 12.40
C SER A 157 -54.91 43.80 11.39
N SER A 158 -55.72 42.88 11.90
CA SER A 158 -57.23 42.79 11.92
C SER A 158 -58.05 43.51 10.83
N GLN A 159 -58.87 42.82 10.08
CA GLN A 159 -60.33 42.80 10.14
C GLN A 159 -60.99 42.26 8.87
N ILE A 160 -61.86 41.30 9.08
CA ILE A 160 -63.17 41.00 8.55
C ILE A 160 -63.62 41.71 7.24
N GLY A 161 -64.08 40.93 6.25
CA GLY A 161 -64.91 41.41 5.14
C GLY A 161 -65.21 40.34 4.08
N VAL A 162 -66.44 39.90 4.08
CA VAL A 162 -67.13 39.02 3.13
C VAL A 162 -67.32 39.72 1.79
N ALA A 163 -67.20 39.08 0.64
CA ALA A 163 -68.14 38.95 -0.45
C ALA A 163 -67.60 38.69 -1.85
N LEU A 164 -68.10 37.63 -2.49
CA LEU A 164 -68.52 37.48 -3.90
C LEU A 164 -67.54 37.60 -5.06
N SER A 165 -67.46 36.46 -5.78
CA SER A 165 -66.96 36.29 -7.14
C SER A 165 -67.75 37.03 -8.23
N PRO A 166 -67.35 37.20 -9.49
CA PRO A 166 -67.03 36.24 -10.50
C PRO A 166 -66.02 36.74 -11.64
N PRO A 167 -65.96 36.22 -12.85
CA PRO A 167 -65.06 35.11 -13.25
C PRO A 167 -63.99 35.53 -14.32
N SER A 168 -63.10 34.63 -14.58
CA SER A 168 -62.02 34.46 -15.57
C SER A 168 -61.87 35.42 -16.79
N PRO A 169 -60.63 35.58 -17.35
CA PRO A 169 -60.18 34.69 -18.43
C PRO A 169 -58.70 34.27 -18.43
N THR A 170 -58.53 33.10 -18.95
CA THR A 170 -57.42 32.39 -19.62
C THR A 170 -56.08 33.08 -19.91
N SER A 171 -55.02 32.32 -19.55
CA SER A 171 -53.67 32.08 -20.18
C SER A 171 -52.50 32.95 -19.74
N PRO A 172 -51.23 32.52 -19.87
CA PRO A 172 -50.67 31.26 -20.37
C PRO A 172 -49.71 30.56 -19.39
N THR A 173 -49.46 29.33 -19.69
CA THR A 173 -48.55 28.37 -19.07
C THR A 173 -47.17 28.92 -18.69
N SER A 174 -46.86 28.91 -17.39
CA SER A 174 -45.49 29.05 -16.87
C SER A 174 -44.90 27.65 -16.64
N PRO A 175 -43.60 27.44 -16.82
CA PRO A 175 -43.00 26.11 -16.76
C PRO A 175 -43.00 25.57 -15.36
N THR A 176 -43.47 24.37 -15.25
CA THR A 176 -43.57 23.50 -14.07
C THR A 176 -42.28 23.52 -13.25
N ALA A 177 -42.43 23.90 -11.98
CA ALA A 177 -41.38 23.68 -10.98
C ALA A 177 -41.06 22.18 -10.89
N SER A 178 -39.84 21.84 -11.18
CA SER A 178 -39.32 20.49 -11.11
C SER A 178 -39.36 19.93 -9.70
N SER A 179 -40.14 18.88 -9.53
CA SER A 179 -40.30 18.10 -8.31
C SER A 179 -38.97 17.47 -7.85
N PRO A 180 -38.73 17.26 -6.55
CA PRO A 180 -37.51 16.66 -6.01
C PRO A 180 -37.32 15.16 -6.32
N LEU A 181 -38.24 14.53 -7.03
CA LEU A 181 -38.20 13.11 -7.45
C LEU A 181 -37.23 12.80 -8.63
N ARG A 182 -36.54 13.79 -9.22
CA ARG A 182 -35.60 13.59 -10.32
C ARG A 182 -34.19 13.13 -9.91
N GLY A 183 -33.88 13.04 -8.61
CA GLY A 183 -32.53 12.63 -8.15
C GLY A 183 -32.25 11.15 -8.38
N SER A 184 -33.24 10.28 -8.14
CA SER A 184 -33.06 8.81 -8.26
C SER A 184 -32.85 8.35 -9.70
N THR A 185 -33.59 8.89 -10.65
CA THR A 185 -33.44 8.54 -12.08
C THR A 185 -32.08 8.97 -12.65
N ALA A 186 -31.56 10.13 -12.21
CA ALA A 186 -30.24 10.61 -12.65
C ALA A 186 -29.10 9.75 -12.13
N ILE A 187 -29.18 9.24 -10.90
CA ILE A 187 -28.18 8.33 -10.32
C ILE A 187 -28.23 6.97 -11.01
N SER A 188 -29.42 6.43 -11.28
CA SER A 188 -29.60 5.17 -12.00
C SER A 188 -29.07 5.23 -13.42
N ASP A 189 -29.21 6.37 -14.11
CA ASP A 189 -28.65 6.61 -15.44
C ASP A 189 -27.12 6.71 -15.41
N LEU A 190 -26.55 7.43 -14.44
CA LEU A 190 -25.09 7.48 -14.23
C LEU A 190 -24.53 6.09 -13.98
N ARG A 191 -25.18 5.30 -13.14
CA ARG A 191 -24.80 3.92 -12.85
C ARG A 191 -24.77 3.08 -14.13
N ARG A 192 -25.82 3.13 -14.96
CA ARG A 192 -25.90 2.37 -16.21
C ARG A 192 -24.75 2.74 -17.16
N ARG A 193 -24.39 4.04 -17.25
CA ARG A 193 -23.28 4.50 -18.11
C ARG A 193 -21.91 4.09 -17.58
N LEU A 194 -21.72 4.06 -16.23
CA LEU A 194 -20.45 3.71 -15.59
C LEU A 194 -20.27 2.19 -15.37
N LEU A 195 -21.32 1.38 -15.57
CA LEU A 195 -21.27 -0.07 -15.39
C LEU A 195 -20.18 -0.76 -16.24
N PRO A 196 -20.01 -0.45 -17.55
CA PRO A 196 -18.95 -1.06 -18.34
C PRO A 196 -17.56 -0.82 -17.75
N LEU A 197 -17.29 0.40 -17.26
CA LEU A 197 -16.03 0.75 -16.63
C LEU A 197 -15.81 -0.03 -15.32
N THR A 198 -16.82 -0.11 -14.45
CA THR A 198 -16.69 -0.82 -13.16
C THR A 198 -16.57 -2.32 -13.31
N ASN A 199 -17.03 -2.90 -14.42
CA ASN A 199 -16.87 -4.31 -14.74
C ASN A 199 -15.43 -4.68 -15.14
N THR A 200 -14.55 -3.70 -15.40
CA THR A 200 -13.13 -3.96 -15.68
C THR A 200 -12.30 -4.21 -14.41
N GLU A 201 -12.84 -3.91 -13.21
CA GLU A 201 -12.11 -4.07 -11.94
C GLU A 201 -11.52 -5.47 -11.74
N PRO A 202 -12.25 -6.59 -11.93
CA PRO A 202 -11.68 -7.93 -11.75
C PRO A 202 -10.55 -8.23 -12.73
N GLN A 203 -10.65 -7.76 -13.97
CA GLN A 203 -9.63 -7.98 -15.00
C GLN A 203 -8.35 -7.19 -14.69
N LEU A 204 -8.48 -5.94 -14.22
CA LEU A 204 -7.35 -5.15 -13.72
C LEU A 204 -6.69 -5.80 -12.49
N ALA A 205 -7.51 -6.32 -11.57
CA ALA A 205 -7.06 -7.04 -10.39
C ALA A 205 -6.25 -8.29 -10.76
N ASP A 206 -6.75 -9.10 -11.69
CA ASP A 206 -6.06 -10.30 -12.21
C ASP A 206 -4.76 -9.94 -12.93
N GLY A 207 -4.78 -8.87 -13.70
CA GLY A 207 -3.58 -8.35 -14.38
C GLY A 207 -2.46 -8.00 -13.38
N LEU A 208 -2.82 -7.36 -12.27
CA LEU A 208 -1.89 -6.96 -11.22
C LEU A 208 -1.43 -8.13 -10.35
N SER A 209 -2.35 -8.98 -9.89
CA SER A 209 -2.04 -10.13 -9.02
C SER A 209 -1.37 -11.29 -9.75
N GLY A 210 -1.53 -11.35 -11.07
CA GLY A 210 -1.10 -12.50 -11.87
C GLY A 210 -1.88 -13.77 -11.56
N GLY A 211 -3.17 -13.63 -11.21
CA GLY A 211 -4.07 -14.75 -10.89
C GLY A 211 -3.86 -15.33 -9.48
N VAL A 212 -3.14 -14.63 -8.59
CA VAL A 212 -2.93 -15.09 -7.22
C VAL A 212 -4.03 -14.56 -6.32
N SER A 213 -4.77 -15.48 -5.69
CA SER A 213 -5.70 -15.18 -4.59
C SER A 213 -5.07 -15.58 -3.25
N VAL A 214 -5.24 -14.72 -2.22
CA VAL A 214 -4.78 -15.03 -0.86
C VAL A 214 -5.99 -15.49 -0.05
N SER A 215 -5.92 -16.71 0.49
CA SER A 215 -6.96 -17.23 1.38
C SER A 215 -7.02 -16.40 2.66
N GLY A 216 -8.21 -15.95 3.04
CA GLY A 216 -8.42 -15.09 4.22
C GLY A 216 -8.26 -13.59 3.97
N SER A 217 -7.97 -13.16 2.75
CA SER A 217 -8.05 -11.75 2.37
C SER A 217 -9.51 -11.34 2.10
N GLY A 218 -9.86 -10.10 2.44
CA GLY A 218 -11.17 -9.54 2.13
C GLY A 218 -11.48 -9.57 0.62
N LYS A 219 -12.75 -9.67 0.27
CA LYS A 219 -13.17 -9.65 -1.13
C LYS A 219 -12.73 -8.35 -1.80
N GLY A 220 -11.88 -8.46 -2.84
CA GLY A 220 -11.49 -7.32 -3.69
C GLY A 220 -10.10 -6.72 -3.37
N GLU A 221 -9.30 -7.30 -2.48
CA GLU A 221 -7.92 -6.86 -2.28
C GLU A 221 -6.96 -7.48 -3.31
N VAL A 222 -6.11 -6.64 -3.90
CA VAL A 222 -5.11 -7.05 -4.88
C VAL A 222 -3.75 -7.12 -4.22
N TYR A 223 -3.17 -8.32 -4.23
CA TYR A 223 -1.83 -8.60 -3.72
C TYR A 223 -0.85 -8.76 -4.87
N VAL A 224 0.27 -8.07 -4.80
CA VAL A 224 1.32 -8.16 -5.81
C VAL A 224 2.59 -8.74 -5.22
N ARG A 225 3.26 -9.59 -6.00
CA ARG A 225 4.59 -10.12 -5.68
C ARG A 225 5.67 -9.20 -6.20
N SER A 226 6.88 -9.29 -5.64
CA SER A 226 8.05 -8.61 -6.16
C SER A 226 8.21 -8.86 -7.68
N GLY A 227 8.60 -7.83 -8.44
CA GLY A 227 8.76 -7.90 -9.88
C GLY A 227 7.45 -7.89 -10.70
N TRP A 228 6.32 -7.51 -10.10
CA TRP A 228 5.04 -7.37 -10.83
C TRP A 228 5.12 -6.36 -11.98
N GLN A 229 5.93 -5.31 -11.82
CA GLN A 229 6.16 -4.27 -12.83
C GLN A 229 6.72 -4.87 -14.13
N ALA A 230 7.72 -5.76 -14.02
CA ALA A 230 8.31 -6.42 -15.18
C ALA A 230 7.29 -7.31 -15.92
N ARG A 231 6.34 -7.91 -15.20
CA ARG A 231 5.28 -8.75 -15.79
C ARG A 231 4.27 -7.93 -16.58
N THR A 232 3.93 -6.72 -16.13
CA THR A 232 3.02 -5.81 -16.86
C THR A 232 3.66 -5.34 -18.16
N ILE A 233 4.98 -5.09 -18.17
CA ILE A 233 5.73 -4.70 -19.36
C ILE A 233 5.86 -5.87 -20.35
N GLN A 234 6.16 -7.10 -19.88
CA GLN A 234 6.33 -8.27 -20.75
C GLN A 234 5.04 -8.76 -21.40
N LYS A 235 3.87 -8.55 -20.79
CA LYS A 235 2.59 -8.90 -21.42
C LYS A 235 2.36 -8.12 -22.70
N GLY A 236 2.71 -6.85 -22.76
CA GLY A 236 2.65 -6.03 -23.97
C GLY A 236 3.52 -6.60 -25.10
N GLN A 237 4.77 -6.96 -24.81
CA GLN A 237 5.72 -7.48 -25.80
C GLN A 237 5.37 -8.88 -26.36
N LYS A 238 4.73 -9.75 -25.59
CA LYS A 238 4.31 -11.09 -26.06
C LYS A 238 3.13 -11.06 -27.01
N LEU A 239 2.24 -10.07 -26.90
CA LEU A 239 1.09 -9.93 -27.80
C LEU A 239 1.49 -9.46 -29.20
N LEU A 240 2.51 -8.60 -29.33
CA LEU A 240 3.05 -8.17 -30.63
C LEU A 240 3.72 -9.31 -31.40
N ARG A 241 4.37 -10.27 -30.71
CA ARG A 241 4.97 -11.43 -31.38
C ARG A 241 3.94 -12.43 -31.96
N ARG A 242 2.66 -12.29 -31.64
CA ARG A 242 1.57 -13.16 -32.13
C ARG A 242 0.83 -12.63 -33.36
N GLN A 243 1.20 -11.47 -33.90
CA GLN A 243 0.67 -11.06 -35.20
C GLN A 243 1.29 -11.93 -36.30
N PRO A 244 0.46 -12.52 -37.22
CA PRO A 244 0.98 -13.32 -38.29
C PRO A 244 1.84 -12.47 -39.19
N LYS A 245 3.06 -12.93 -39.49
CA LYS A 245 3.94 -12.32 -40.48
C LYS A 245 3.19 -12.24 -41.81
N PRO A 246 3.10 -11.08 -42.48
CA PRO A 246 2.74 -11.06 -43.87
C PRO A 246 3.87 -11.73 -44.68
N SER A 247 3.48 -12.64 -45.53
CA SER A 247 4.36 -13.37 -46.44
C SER A 247 5.05 -12.44 -47.40
N SER A 248 6.37 -12.57 -47.49
CA SER A 248 7.29 -12.35 -48.60
C SER A 248 7.01 -11.25 -49.62
N SER A 249 7.90 -10.28 -49.70
CA SER A 249 8.66 -9.98 -50.93
C SER A 249 9.82 -9.04 -50.62
N GLU A 250 10.89 -9.26 -51.36
CA GLU A 250 12.25 -8.72 -51.23
C GLU A 250 12.33 -7.24 -51.56
N ASP A 251 13.48 -6.65 -51.13
CA ASP A 251 14.08 -5.39 -51.53
C ASP A 251 13.45 -4.06 -51.06
N GLU A 252 14.12 -3.44 -50.11
CA GLU A 252 14.69 -2.09 -50.26
C GLU A 252 15.53 -1.67 -49.05
N LEU A 253 16.79 -1.36 -49.32
CA LEU A 253 17.73 -0.72 -48.42
C LEU A 253 17.24 0.71 -48.09
N THR A 254 16.80 0.92 -46.84
CA THR A 254 16.56 2.28 -46.36
C THR A 254 17.44 2.55 -45.13
N ILE A 255 18.32 3.53 -45.34
CA ILE A 255 19.24 4.10 -44.35
C ILE A 255 18.44 4.67 -43.18
N GLU A 256 18.63 4.08 -41.99
CA GLU A 256 18.08 4.60 -40.74
C GLU A 256 18.82 5.88 -40.31
N ARG A 257 18.09 6.98 -40.22
CA ARG A 257 18.51 8.20 -39.53
C ARG A 257 18.30 7.99 -38.00
N PRO A 258 19.28 8.32 -37.14
CA PRO A 258 19.08 8.31 -35.69
C PRO A 258 18.37 9.60 -35.28
N GLY A 259 17.09 9.53 -35.00
CA GLY A 259 16.30 10.65 -34.54
C GLY A 259 14.98 10.21 -33.90
N THR A 260 14.92 10.34 -32.58
CA THR A 260 13.68 10.33 -31.74
C THR A 260 12.84 9.05 -31.79
N ALA A 261 13.40 7.97 -31.25
CA ALA A 261 12.58 6.86 -30.76
C ALA A 261 12.15 7.13 -29.30
N LEU A 262 11.12 7.95 -29.11
CA LEU A 262 10.16 7.72 -28.05
C LEU A 262 9.40 6.46 -28.48
N SER A 263 9.97 5.30 -28.17
CA SER A 263 9.37 4.00 -28.40
C SER A 263 7.98 4.02 -27.76
N VAL A 264 6.97 3.82 -28.60
CA VAL A 264 5.62 3.44 -28.18
C VAL A 264 5.81 2.22 -27.27
N ILE A 265 5.80 2.44 -25.96
CA ILE A 265 5.78 1.37 -24.95
C ILE A 265 4.42 0.73 -25.15
N ASP A 266 4.43 -0.50 -25.70
CA ASP A 266 3.24 -1.29 -25.94
C ASP A 266 2.45 -1.45 -24.64
N ALA A 267 1.36 -0.70 -24.56
CA ALA A 267 0.44 -0.75 -23.46
C ALA A 267 -0.34 -2.08 -23.53
N ASP A 268 -0.61 -2.66 -22.36
CA ASP A 268 -1.54 -3.78 -22.23
C ASP A 268 -2.89 -3.36 -22.84
N PRO A 269 -3.46 -4.10 -23.81
CA PRO A 269 -4.73 -3.75 -24.46
C PRO A 269 -5.85 -3.45 -23.47
N LEU A 270 -5.88 -4.17 -22.34
CA LEU A 270 -6.84 -3.91 -21.26
C LEU A 270 -6.67 -2.51 -20.68
N VAL A 271 -5.42 -2.07 -20.45
CA VAL A 271 -5.13 -0.75 -19.87
C VAL A 271 -5.53 0.36 -20.84
N ASP A 272 -5.34 0.15 -22.15
CA ASP A 272 -5.77 1.10 -23.17
C ASP A 272 -7.29 1.15 -23.34
N ASP A 273 -7.97 0.00 -23.20
CA ASP A 273 -9.43 -0.05 -23.20
C ASP A 273 -10.00 0.71 -21.99
N VAL A 274 -9.43 0.49 -20.81
CA VAL A 274 -9.81 1.22 -19.59
C VAL A 274 -9.52 2.73 -19.73
N ALA A 275 -8.40 3.11 -20.33
CA ALA A 275 -8.08 4.53 -20.60
C ALA A 275 -9.15 5.18 -21.47
N ARG A 276 -9.58 4.49 -22.54
CA ARG A 276 -10.65 4.98 -23.42
C ARG A 276 -11.99 5.12 -22.68
N MET A 277 -12.35 4.12 -21.86
CA MET A 277 -13.57 4.18 -21.05
C MET A 277 -13.52 5.32 -20.03
N LEU A 278 -12.38 5.55 -19.37
CA LEU A 278 -12.19 6.66 -18.42
C LEU A 278 -12.31 8.01 -19.12
N GLU A 279 -11.73 8.16 -20.33
CA GLU A 279 -11.84 9.37 -21.13
C GLU A 279 -13.31 9.66 -21.52
N GLN A 280 -14.02 8.65 -21.99
CA GLN A 280 -15.44 8.74 -22.38
C GLN A 280 -16.35 9.04 -21.17
N SER A 281 -16.05 8.46 -20.03
CA SER A 281 -16.87 8.58 -18.82
C SER A 281 -16.43 9.74 -17.89
N ARG A 282 -15.50 10.59 -18.30
CA ARG A 282 -14.91 11.65 -17.47
C ARG A 282 -15.96 12.53 -16.79
N GLU A 283 -16.90 13.06 -17.56
CA GLU A 283 -17.93 13.96 -17.03
C GLU A 283 -18.95 13.22 -16.15
N ASP A 284 -19.26 11.96 -16.45
CA ASP A 284 -20.11 11.13 -15.60
C ASP A 284 -19.44 10.85 -14.25
N ILE A 285 -18.15 10.56 -14.25
CA ILE A 285 -17.37 10.34 -13.01
C ILE A 285 -17.30 11.62 -12.19
N ARG A 286 -17.08 12.76 -12.85
CA ARG A 286 -17.06 14.06 -12.19
C ARG A 286 -18.43 14.39 -11.57
N THR A 287 -19.51 14.22 -12.35
CA THR A 287 -20.88 14.43 -11.88
C THR A 287 -21.21 13.52 -10.68
N LEU A 288 -20.80 12.25 -10.74
CA LEU A 288 -20.94 11.31 -9.61
C LEU A 288 -20.18 11.79 -8.37
N TRP A 289 -18.91 12.22 -8.54
CA TRP A 289 -18.06 12.65 -7.44
C TRP A 289 -18.52 13.97 -6.80
N GLU A 290 -19.05 14.90 -7.58
CA GLU A 290 -19.58 16.19 -7.13
C GLU A 290 -21.03 16.07 -6.60
N ASN A 291 -21.68 14.91 -6.74
CA ASN A 291 -23.07 14.70 -6.33
C ASN A 291 -23.25 14.96 -4.83
N GLN A 292 -24.27 15.74 -4.49
CA GLN A 292 -24.56 16.14 -3.11
C GLN A 292 -24.87 14.95 -2.20
N VAL A 293 -25.57 13.92 -2.71
CA VAL A 293 -25.88 12.70 -1.95
C VAL A 293 -24.59 11.95 -1.62
N VAL A 294 -23.67 11.81 -2.58
CA VAL A 294 -22.35 11.19 -2.35
C VAL A 294 -21.58 11.94 -1.27
N ARG A 295 -21.55 13.27 -1.35
CA ARG A 295 -20.87 14.11 -0.35
C ARG A 295 -21.51 14.01 1.04
N ALA A 296 -22.84 14.00 1.11
CA ALA A 296 -23.56 13.80 2.35
C ALA A 296 -23.32 12.41 2.97
N LEU A 297 -23.31 11.34 2.14
CA LEU A 297 -22.99 9.98 2.59
C LEU A 297 -21.54 9.86 3.11
N MET A 298 -20.59 10.57 2.51
CA MET A 298 -19.21 10.65 3.02
C MET A 298 -19.16 11.39 4.35
N THR A 299 -19.84 12.53 4.46
CA THR A 299 -19.86 13.35 5.68
C THR A 299 -20.52 12.61 6.83
N SER A 300 -21.64 11.92 6.58
CA SER A 300 -22.35 11.08 7.56
C SER A 300 -21.66 9.74 7.81
N ARG A 301 -20.53 9.44 7.13
CA ARG A 301 -19.74 8.19 7.22
C ARG A 301 -20.48 6.93 6.79
N LYS A 302 -21.58 7.06 6.09
CA LYS A 302 -22.28 5.93 5.47
C LYS A 302 -21.55 5.43 4.23
N LEU A 303 -20.88 6.31 3.49
CA LEU A 303 -19.91 5.98 2.44
C LEU A 303 -18.48 6.19 2.95
N LYS A 304 -17.73 5.10 3.13
CA LYS A 304 -16.33 5.14 3.54
C LYS A 304 -15.45 4.76 2.35
N LEU A 305 -14.83 5.75 1.75
CA LEU A 305 -13.82 5.55 0.72
C LEU A 305 -12.44 5.39 1.34
N ASP A 306 -11.54 4.78 0.57
CA ASP A 306 -10.15 4.70 0.96
C ASP A 306 -9.50 6.09 0.95
N GLU A 307 -8.47 6.30 1.77
CA GLU A 307 -7.83 7.61 1.97
C GLU A 307 -7.28 8.25 0.69
N TRP A 308 -6.91 7.44 -0.30
CA TRP A 308 -6.37 7.86 -1.61
C TRP A 308 -7.46 8.11 -2.67
N SER A 309 -8.71 7.66 -2.44
CA SER A 309 -9.80 7.80 -3.42
C SER A 309 -10.11 9.28 -3.72
N GLU A 310 -10.13 10.12 -2.69
CA GLU A 310 -10.35 11.56 -2.82
C GLU A 310 -9.27 12.22 -3.67
N PHE A 311 -8.00 11.82 -3.51
CA PHE A 311 -6.87 12.33 -4.31
C PHE A 311 -7.08 12.08 -5.80
N PHE A 312 -7.43 10.84 -6.18
CA PHE A 312 -7.60 10.50 -7.60
C PHE A 312 -8.90 11.04 -8.20
N LEU A 313 -10.01 11.01 -7.46
CA LEU A 313 -11.30 11.48 -7.97
C LEU A 313 -11.35 13.01 -8.13
N ASN A 314 -10.66 13.77 -7.29
CA ASN A 314 -10.53 15.21 -7.45
C ASN A 314 -9.75 15.59 -8.73
N ASP A 315 -8.84 14.74 -9.17
CA ASP A 315 -7.98 14.98 -10.34
C ASP A 315 -8.33 14.08 -11.55
N ILE A 316 -9.60 13.65 -11.60
CA ILE A 316 -10.07 12.70 -12.62
C ILE A 316 -9.87 13.23 -14.05
N SER A 317 -9.95 14.54 -14.24
CA SER A 317 -9.77 15.18 -15.56
C SER A 317 -8.37 14.94 -16.14
N ARG A 318 -7.35 14.92 -15.29
CA ARG A 318 -5.96 14.62 -15.68
C ARG A 318 -5.75 13.11 -15.86
N ILE A 319 -6.27 12.31 -14.93
CA ILE A 319 -6.07 10.85 -14.91
C ILE A 319 -6.79 10.17 -16.09
N SER A 320 -7.95 10.70 -16.50
CA SER A 320 -8.72 10.18 -17.62
C SER A 320 -8.20 10.65 -18.99
N ALA A 321 -7.16 11.48 -19.05
CA ALA A 321 -6.58 11.91 -20.31
C ALA A 321 -5.96 10.71 -21.04
N ARG A 322 -6.14 10.64 -22.37
CA ARG A 322 -5.67 9.54 -23.22
C ARG A 322 -4.16 9.26 -23.09
N ASN A 323 -3.37 10.33 -22.95
CA ASN A 323 -1.92 10.29 -22.81
C ASN A 323 -1.47 10.38 -21.35
N TYR A 324 -2.30 9.96 -20.40
CA TYR A 324 -1.98 10.02 -18.98
C TYR A 324 -0.74 9.20 -18.65
N VAL A 325 0.21 9.88 -18.01
CA VAL A 325 1.42 9.29 -17.42
C VAL A 325 1.37 9.55 -15.91
N PRO A 326 1.47 8.53 -15.07
CA PRO A 326 1.45 8.72 -13.61
C PRO A 326 2.56 9.66 -13.14
N SER A 327 2.20 10.68 -12.37
CA SER A 327 3.15 11.53 -11.68
C SER A 327 3.79 10.80 -10.49
N THR A 328 4.83 11.36 -9.92
CA THR A 328 5.42 10.83 -8.68
C THR A 328 4.40 10.81 -7.55
N ASP A 329 3.56 11.84 -7.44
CA ASP A 329 2.49 11.90 -6.44
C ASP A 329 1.43 10.81 -6.68
N ASP A 330 1.08 10.54 -7.93
CA ASP A 330 0.18 9.43 -8.27
C ASP A 330 0.76 8.09 -7.81
N ILE A 331 2.05 7.86 -8.06
CA ILE A 331 2.74 6.65 -7.63
C ILE A 331 2.74 6.51 -6.12
N LEU A 332 3.01 7.59 -5.38
CA LEU A 332 3.04 7.57 -3.91
C LEU A 332 1.65 7.32 -3.30
N HIS A 333 0.59 7.84 -3.92
CA HIS A 333 -0.80 7.62 -3.51
C HIS A 333 -1.39 6.31 -4.02
N ALA A 334 -0.82 5.74 -5.11
CA ALA A 334 -1.29 4.47 -5.68
C ALA A 334 -1.12 3.32 -4.70
N ARG A 335 -2.22 2.57 -4.47
CA ARG A 335 -2.30 1.51 -3.48
C ARG A 335 -2.41 0.14 -4.12
N ILE A 336 -1.50 -0.72 -3.69
CA ILE A 336 -1.53 -2.18 -3.86
C ILE A 336 -0.98 -2.81 -2.59
N GLN A 337 -1.32 -4.07 -2.34
CA GLN A 337 -0.80 -4.78 -1.18
C GLN A 337 0.41 -5.65 -1.56
N THR A 338 1.49 -5.52 -0.79
CA THR A 338 2.68 -6.36 -0.95
C THR A 338 2.41 -7.76 -0.44
N MET A 339 2.67 -8.77 -1.26
CA MET A 339 2.60 -10.18 -0.89
C MET A 339 3.99 -10.71 -0.55
N GLY A 340 4.12 -11.29 0.64
CA GLY A 340 5.39 -11.83 1.11
C GLY A 340 6.40 -10.74 1.44
N VAL A 341 7.63 -10.88 0.97
CA VAL A 341 8.74 -9.94 1.18
C VAL A 341 9.29 -9.51 -0.17
N ALA A 342 9.42 -8.20 -0.36
CA ALA A 342 10.06 -7.59 -1.52
C ALA A 342 11.39 -6.96 -1.09
N GLU A 343 12.49 -7.38 -1.72
CA GLU A 343 13.81 -6.83 -1.49
C GLU A 343 14.11 -5.75 -2.53
N HIS A 344 14.63 -4.60 -2.05
CA HIS A 344 15.11 -3.50 -2.88
C HIS A 344 16.53 -3.17 -2.47
N ILE A 345 17.43 -3.12 -3.45
CA ILE A 345 18.85 -2.86 -3.22
C ILE A 345 19.18 -1.44 -3.66
N PHE A 346 19.83 -0.69 -2.78
CA PHE A 346 20.24 0.69 -3.02
C PHE A 346 21.70 0.88 -2.66
N ASP A 347 22.45 1.58 -3.50
CA ASP A 347 23.77 2.08 -3.16
C ASP A 347 23.64 3.47 -2.53
N VAL A 348 24.01 3.53 -1.25
CA VAL A 348 23.87 4.74 -0.43
C VAL A 348 25.26 5.32 -0.16
N ASP A 349 25.47 6.55 -0.60
CA ASP A 349 26.72 7.24 -0.32
C ASP A 349 26.68 7.88 1.09
N ILE A 350 27.62 7.50 1.94
CA ILE A 350 27.75 7.96 3.31
C ILE A 350 29.18 8.43 3.55
N HIS A 351 29.38 9.73 3.66
CA HIS A 351 30.70 10.34 3.88
C HIS A 351 31.79 9.86 2.87
N GLY A 352 31.42 9.75 1.60
CA GLY A 352 32.33 9.35 0.52
C GLY A 352 32.60 7.84 0.45
N LYS A 353 31.84 7.03 1.19
CA LYS A 353 31.85 5.57 1.07
C LYS A 353 30.50 5.09 0.61
N THR A 354 30.45 4.31 -0.45
CA THR A 354 29.22 3.66 -0.92
C THR A 354 28.98 2.41 -0.09
N VAL A 355 27.79 2.32 0.53
CA VAL A 355 27.33 1.18 1.31
C VAL A 355 26.05 0.65 0.66
N THR A 356 26.02 -0.64 0.39
CA THR A 356 24.83 -1.28 -0.20
C THR A 356 23.79 -1.52 0.89
N TRP A 357 22.57 -1.02 0.66
CA TRP A 357 21.44 -1.20 1.54
C TRP A 357 20.44 -2.16 0.92
N HIS A 358 20.07 -3.17 1.69
CA HIS A 358 19.01 -4.13 1.39
C HIS A 358 17.76 -3.74 2.17
N LEU A 359 16.81 -3.14 1.50
CA LEU A 359 15.53 -2.75 2.08
C LEU A 359 14.49 -3.84 1.82
N PHE A 360 13.93 -4.41 2.88
CA PHE A 360 12.90 -5.44 2.81
C PHE A 360 11.52 -4.83 3.12
N ASP A 361 10.69 -4.64 2.08
CA ASP A 361 9.27 -4.29 2.25
C ASP A 361 8.45 -5.56 2.43
N VAL A 362 7.82 -5.70 3.59
CA VAL A 362 7.10 -6.92 3.96
C VAL A 362 5.58 -6.71 3.96
N GLY A 363 4.84 -7.73 3.57
CA GLY A 363 3.39 -7.77 3.69
C GLY A 363 2.97 -7.60 5.16
N GLY A 364 2.06 -6.63 5.43
CA GLY A 364 1.66 -6.25 6.78
C GLY A 364 0.44 -6.99 7.32
N ALA A 365 -0.23 -7.78 6.49
CA ALA A 365 -1.39 -8.58 6.86
C ALA A 365 -1.03 -9.61 7.96
N ARG A 366 -1.95 -9.88 8.90
CA ARG A 366 -1.67 -10.79 10.02
C ARG A 366 -1.19 -12.16 9.56
N GLY A 367 -1.86 -12.72 8.55
CA GLY A 367 -1.51 -14.02 7.99
C GLY A 367 -0.15 -14.08 7.29
N GLN A 368 0.45 -12.93 6.98
CA GLN A 368 1.76 -12.85 6.32
C GLN A 368 2.93 -12.53 7.27
N ARG A 369 2.66 -12.19 8.53
CA ARG A 369 3.71 -11.76 9.49
C ARG A 369 4.73 -12.86 9.81
N HIS A 370 4.35 -14.13 9.65
CA HIS A 370 5.28 -15.25 9.81
C HIS A 370 6.42 -15.23 8.79
N SER A 371 6.22 -14.64 7.60
CA SER A 371 7.26 -14.51 6.57
C SER A 371 8.39 -13.53 6.94
N TRP A 372 8.25 -12.76 8.03
CA TRP A 372 9.27 -11.80 8.48
C TRP A 372 10.43 -12.47 9.24
N VAL A 373 10.12 -13.57 9.95
CA VAL A 373 11.03 -14.23 10.89
C VAL A 373 12.39 -14.59 10.28
N PRO A 374 12.49 -15.14 9.05
CA PRO A 374 13.78 -15.47 8.44
C PRO A 374 14.74 -14.29 8.24
N TYR A 375 14.21 -13.06 8.27
CA TYR A 375 15.01 -11.85 8.06
C TYR A 375 15.47 -11.20 9.37
N PHE A 376 15.07 -11.73 10.54
CA PHE A 376 15.39 -11.13 11.83
C PHE A 376 16.84 -11.34 12.24
N ASP A 377 17.42 -12.49 11.92
CA ASP A 377 18.78 -12.85 12.35
C ASP A 377 19.85 -11.91 11.77
N ASP A 378 19.64 -11.45 10.56
CA ASP A 378 20.61 -10.64 9.81
C ASP A 378 20.25 -9.15 9.76
N ALA A 379 19.15 -8.72 10.40
CA ALA A 379 18.70 -7.34 10.35
C ALA A 379 19.66 -6.42 11.12
N ASN A 380 20.10 -5.34 10.47
CA ASN A 380 20.87 -4.28 11.11
C ASN A 380 19.96 -3.19 11.69
N ALA A 381 18.84 -2.90 10.99
CA ALA A 381 17.90 -1.88 11.41
C ALA A 381 16.45 -2.26 11.06
N ILE A 382 15.52 -1.72 11.83
CA ILE A 382 14.08 -1.83 11.62
C ILE A 382 13.49 -0.43 11.62
N ILE A 383 12.68 -0.12 10.60
CA ILE A 383 11.74 0.99 10.64
C ILE A 383 10.35 0.42 10.86
N PHE A 384 9.80 0.66 12.05
CA PHE A 384 8.43 0.28 12.36
C PHE A 384 7.48 1.43 12.02
N VAL A 385 6.53 1.18 11.11
CA VAL A 385 5.59 2.18 10.62
C VAL A 385 4.21 1.95 11.21
N SER A 386 3.72 2.90 12.01
CA SER A 386 2.41 2.89 12.66
C SER A 386 1.51 4.01 12.15
N PRO A 387 0.30 3.72 11.62
CA PRO A 387 -0.64 4.72 11.12
C PRO A 387 -1.46 5.29 12.29
N ILE A 388 -1.06 6.42 12.87
CA ILE A 388 -1.75 7.01 14.02
C ILE A 388 -3.09 7.69 13.67
N SER A 389 -3.40 7.88 12.38
CA SER A 389 -4.70 8.35 11.93
C SER A 389 -5.82 7.31 12.05
N ALA A 390 -5.47 6.04 12.34
CA ALA A 390 -6.40 4.92 12.35
C ALA A 390 -7.17 4.74 13.67
N PHE A 391 -7.20 5.74 14.53
CA PHE A 391 -7.82 5.69 15.86
C PHE A 391 -9.35 5.48 15.82
N ASP A 392 -10.02 5.98 14.78
CA ASP A 392 -11.47 5.88 14.57
C ASP A 392 -11.91 4.57 13.90
N GLN A 393 -10.96 3.67 13.68
CA GLN A 393 -11.21 2.36 13.11
C GLN A 393 -11.46 1.36 14.23
N VAL A 394 -12.58 1.53 14.93
CA VAL A 394 -13.04 0.72 16.06
C VAL A 394 -14.39 0.11 15.73
N ARG A 395 -14.63 -1.04 16.34
CA ARG A 395 -15.86 -1.82 16.36
C ARG A 395 -17.10 -0.93 16.56
N ALA A 396 -18.11 -1.11 15.73
CA ALA A 396 -19.48 -0.79 16.08
C ALA A 396 -19.95 -1.84 17.11
N SER A 397 -19.78 -1.57 18.40
CA SER A 397 -20.62 -2.17 19.42
C SER A 397 -21.97 -1.44 19.35
N ALA A 398 -22.79 -1.78 18.37
CA ALA A 398 -24.21 -1.51 18.48
C ALA A 398 -24.78 -2.50 19.51
N PRO A 399 -25.60 -2.04 20.47
CA PRO A 399 -26.41 -2.96 21.23
C PRO A 399 -27.23 -3.79 20.24
N ALA A 400 -27.29 -5.09 20.49
CA ALA A 400 -27.97 -6.06 19.67
C ALA A 400 -29.44 -5.66 19.46
N VAL A 401 -29.74 -5.04 18.34
CA VAL A 401 -31.03 -5.19 17.69
C VAL A 401 -30.86 -6.33 16.70
N ARG A 402 -31.29 -7.51 17.15
CA ARG A 402 -31.39 -8.70 16.31
C ARG A 402 -32.37 -8.41 15.18
N GLY A 403 -31.91 -8.48 13.96
CA GLY A 403 -32.77 -8.55 12.77
C GLY A 403 -32.38 -7.51 11.72
N ILE A 404 -31.97 -7.99 10.58
CA ILE A 404 -31.92 -7.32 9.26
C ILE A 404 -30.64 -6.53 8.93
N PHE A 405 -29.93 -5.92 9.87
CA PHE A 405 -28.72 -5.11 9.57
C PHE A 405 -27.44 -5.88 9.23
N THR A 406 -27.48 -7.20 9.13
CA THR A 406 -26.26 -8.03 8.93
C THR A 406 -25.71 -7.99 7.50
N TYR A 407 -26.45 -7.47 6.52
CA TYR A 407 -26.06 -7.46 5.11
C TYR A 407 -25.67 -6.09 4.54
N LEU A 408 -25.97 -5.00 5.24
CA LEU A 408 -25.72 -3.62 4.77
C LEU A 408 -24.46 -2.97 5.35
N ASN A 409 -23.78 -3.63 6.27
CA ASN A 409 -22.50 -3.13 6.75
C ASN A 409 -21.42 -3.42 5.74
N ALA A 410 -21.31 -2.51 4.78
CA ALA A 410 -20.15 -2.38 3.94
C ALA A 410 -18.87 -2.38 4.78
N PRO A 411 -17.81 -2.99 4.28
CA PRO A 411 -16.58 -3.21 5.00
C PRO A 411 -15.94 -1.88 5.35
N SER A 412 -16.08 -1.53 6.57
CA SER A 412 -15.25 -0.52 7.15
C SER A 412 -13.83 -1.01 7.27
N GLN A 413 -12.93 -0.11 7.33
CA GLN A 413 -11.49 -0.24 7.52
C GLN A 413 -11.12 -0.89 8.88
N TYR A 414 -11.73 -2.03 9.18
CA TYR A 414 -11.21 -2.95 10.19
C TYR A 414 -9.97 -3.63 9.59
N LEU A 415 -9.15 -4.25 10.42
CA LEU A 415 -8.33 -5.33 9.92
C LEU A 415 -9.33 -6.31 9.30
N GLU A 416 -9.32 -6.45 7.99
CA GLU A 416 -10.22 -7.38 7.28
C GLU A 416 -10.13 -8.79 7.85
N GLU A 417 -9.04 -9.07 8.55
CA GLU A 417 -8.68 -10.34 9.16
C GLU A 417 -9.28 -10.53 10.57
N ASP A 418 -9.57 -9.43 11.29
CA ASP A 418 -10.17 -9.47 12.63
C ASP A 418 -10.95 -8.19 12.95
N PRO A 419 -12.28 -8.19 12.73
CA PRO A 419 -13.12 -7.02 12.97
C PRO A 419 -13.27 -6.64 14.45
N ARG A 420 -12.63 -7.38 15.38
CA ARG A 420 -12.72 -7.14 16.82
C ARG A 420 -11.57 -6.29 17.36
N THR A 421 -10.48 -6.15 16.60
CA THR A 421 -9.27 -5.47 17.08
C THR A 421 -9.17 -4.06 16.50
N ASN A 422 -8.95 -3.07 17.38
CA ASN A 422 -8.61 -1.71 16.97
C ASN A 422 -7.24 -1.69 16.28
N ARG A 423 -7.11 -0.93 15.19
CA ARG A 423 -5.84 -0.85 14.45
C ARG A 423 -4.69 -0.25 15.26
N ILE A 424 -4.96 0.68 16.17
CA ILE A 424 -3.92 1.21 17.06
C ILE A 424 -3.45 0.14 18.04
N ASP A 425 -4.39 -0.64 18.61
CA ASP A 425 -4.06 -1.73 19.52
C ASP A 425 -3.26 -2.83 18.83
N ASP A 426 -3.63 -3.25 17.61
CA ASP A 426 -2.84 -4.20 16.81
C ASP A 426 -1.44 -3.66 16.54
N SER A 427 -1.32 -2.36 16.24
CA SER A 427 -0.01 -1.73 16.02
C SER A 427 0.86 -1.73 17.28
N LEU A 428 0.28 -1.46 18.46
CA LEU A 428 0.97 -1.50 19.74
C LEU A 428 1.36 -2.93 20.14
N GLN A 429 0.47 -3.90 19.92
CA GLN A 429 0.76 -5.32 20.16
C GLN A 429 1.90 -5.81 19.27
N LEU A 430 1.85 -5.48 17.97
CA LEU A 430 2.90 -5.83 17.03
C LEU A 430 4.24 -5.18 17.40
N PHE A 431 4.22 -3.90 17.78
CA PHE A 431 5.42 -3.20 18.25
C PHE A 431 5.97 -3.82 19.53
N THR A 432 5.10 -4.29 20.44
CA THR A 432 5.49 -5.03 21.65
C THR A 432 6.24 -6.31 21.27
N GLN A 433 5.71 -7.10 20.32
CA GLN A 433 6.35 -8.32 19.83
C GLN A 433 7.75 -8.04 19.24
N ILE A 434 7.90 -6.96 18.46
CA ILE A 434 9.20 -6.55 17.90
C ILE A 434 10.17 -6.12 19.00
N CYS A 435 9.70 -5.35 19.98
CA CYS A 435 10.56 -4.90 21.08
C CYS A 435 11.05 -6.04 21.99
N SER A 436 10.20 -7.05 22.24
CA SER A 436 10.49 -8.19 23.12
C SER A 436 11.21 -9.34 22.42
N ASN A 437 11.32 -9.33 21.09
CA ASN A 437 11.94 -10.42 20.34
C ASN A 437 13.44 -10.52 20.62
N GLN A 438 13.91 -11.73 20.98
CA GLN A 438 15.30 -12.00 21.34
C GLN A 438 16.28 -11.73 20.19
N LEU A 439 15.92 -12.11 18.97
CA LEU A 439 16.75 -11.91 17.77
C LEU A 439 16.97 -10.44 17.46
N LEU A 440 15.98 -9.60 17.79
CA LEU A 440 15.97 -8.18 17.48
C LEU A 440 16.55 -7.28 18.60
N LYS A 441 17.07 -7.84 19.69
CA LYS A 441 17.56 -7.04 20.84
C LYS A 441 18.68 -6.06 20.50
N LYS A 442 19.51 -6.37 19.52
CA LYS A 442 20.66 -5.54 19.07
C LYS A 442 20.37 -4.70 17.84
N VAL A 443 19.22 -4.91 17.21
CA VAL A 443 18.84 -4.25 15.96
C VAL A 443 18.50 -2.79 16.21
N HIS A 444 18.97 -1.90 15.36
CA HIS A 444 18.64 -0.47 15.43
C HIS A 444 17.15 -0.24 15.19
N LEU A 445 16.45 0.45 16.08
CA LEU A 445 14.99 0.58 16.00
C LEU A 445 14.56 2.02 15.79
N VAL A 446 13.82 2.23 14.70
CA VAL A 446 13.21 3.51 14.33
C VAL A 446 11.70 3.35 14.30
N LEU A 447 10.97 4.29 14.87
CA LEU A 447 9.51 4.34 14.89
C LEU A 447 9.02 5.52 14.05
N PHE A 448 8.21 5.22 13.03
CA PHE A 448 7.46 6.22 12.27
C PHE A 448 6.00 6.22 12.72
N LEU A 449 5.58 7.31 13.35
CA LEU A 449 4.18 7.63 13.62
C LEU A 449 3.63 8.33 12.37
N ASN A 450 3.06 7.53 11.48
CA ASN A 450 2.74 7.92 10.11
C ASN A 450 1.28 8.39 9.93
N LYS A 451 1.02 9.00 8.77
CA LYS A 451 -0.29 9.55 8.36
C LYS A 451 -0.75 10.70 9.26
N THR A 452 0.19 11.58 9.63
CA THR A 452 -0.06 12.74 10.48
C THR A 452 -0.96 13.77 9.81
N ASP A 453 -0.91 13.88 8.49
CA ASP A 453 -1.78 14.72 7.66
C ASP A 453 -3.26 14.27 7.75
N ILE A 454 -3.50 12.97 7.67
CA ILE A 454 -4.86 12.40 7.79
C ILE A 454 -5.38 12.56 9.22
N LEU A 455 -4.52 12.35 10.22
CA LEU A 455 -4.88 12.62 11.61
C LEU A 455 -5.34 14.07 11.78
N ARG A 456 -4.58 15.04 11.27
CA ARG A 456 -4.92 16.47 11.34
C ARG A 456 -6.28 16.74 10.69
N LYS A 457 -6.50 16.29 9.46
CA LYS A 457 -7.79 16.42 8.74
C LYS A 457 -8.97 15.82 9.52
N LYS A 458 -8.77 14.69 10.19
CA LYS A 458 -9.82 14.05 11.00
C LYS A 458 -10.17 14.89 12.23
N LEU A 459 -9.20 15.43 12.93
CA LEU A 459 -9.42 16.31 14.10
C LEU A 459 -10.09 17.62 13.69
N GLU A 460 -9.67 18.25 12.59
CA GLU A 460 -10.28 19.45 12.00
C GLU A 460 -11.74 19.23 11.61
N ARG A 461 -12.12 18.01 11.17
CA ARG A 461 -13.50 17.60 10.91
C ARG A 461 -14.29 17.29 12.20
N GLY A 462 -13.73 17.54 13.38
CA GLY A 462 -14.39 17.38 14.68
C GLY A 462 -14.44 15.96 15.21
N LEU A 463 -13.62 15.03 14.69
CA LEU A 463 -13.54 13.69 15.24
C LEU A 463 -12.84 13.70 16.61
N SER A 464 -13.54 13.22 17.64
CA SER A 464 -12.97 13.12 18.99
C SER A 464 -12.28 11.77 19.18
N VAL A 465 -11.02 11.80 19.62
CA VAL A 465 -10.24 10.59 19.92
C VAL A 465 -10.80 9.84 21.11
N SER A 466 -11.29 10.55 22.16
CA SER A 466 -11.86 9.94 23.36
C SER A 466 -13.09 9.07 23.08
N LYS A 467 -13.84 9.40 22.01
CA LYS A 467 -15.00 8.59 21.57
C LYS A 467 -14.60 7.16 21.13
N TYR A 468 -13.38 6.99 20.63
CA TYR A 468 -12.89 5.72 20.08
C TYR A 468 -11.85 5.05 20.98
N ILE A 469 -11.10 5.82 21.74
CA ILE A 469 -10.05 5.36 22.64
C ILE A 469 -10.33 5.89 24.04
N LEU A 470 -10.98 5.06 24.86
CA LEU A 470 -11.42 5.44 26.21
C LEU A 470 -10.25 5.90 27.11
N SER A 471 -9.08 5.29 26.96
CA SER A 471 -7.88 5.67 27.72
C SER A 471 -7.31 7.05 27.37
N TYR A 472 -7.83 7.69 26.31
CA TYR A 472 -7.51 9.06 25.99
C TYR A 472 -8.12 10.03 27.04
N GLY A 473 -9.30 9.71 27.58
CA GLY A 473 -9.98 10.48 28.63
C GLY A 473 -10.31 11.91 28.20
N ASP A 474 -10.23 12.84 29.13
CA ASP A 474 -10.61 14.27 28.94
C ASP A 474 -9.47 15.15 28.38
N ARG A 475 -8.48 14.56 27.71
CA ARG A 475 -7.39 15.33 27.11
C ARG A 475 -7.90 16.19 25.95
N PRO A 476 -7.26 17.35 25.68
CA PRO A 476 -7.63 18.20 24.55
C PRO A 476 -7.58 17.43 23.24
N ASN A 477 -8.64 17.54 22.42
CA ASN A 477 -8.74 16.88 21.12
C ASN A 477 -7.99 17.66 20.03
N GLU A 478 -6.79 18.10 20.36
CA GLU A 478 -5.89 18.88 19.50
C GLU A 478 -4.79 17.98 18.94
N TYR A 479 -4.27 18.35 17.78
CA TYR A 479 -3.27 17.57 17.08
C TYR A 479 -2.05 17.23 17.95
N GLU A 480 -1.46 18.21 18.62
CA GLU A 480 -0.27 18.02 19.45
C GLU A 480 -0.54 17.08 20.63
N SER A 481 -1.66 17.26 21.32
CA SER A 481 -2.07 16.42 22.45
C SER A 481 -2.29 14.97 22.02
N VAL A 482 -2.95 14.75 20.89
CA VAL A 482 -3.21 13.42 20.35
C VAL A 482 -1.91 12.72 19.91
N VAL A 483 -1.03 13.44 19.21
CA VAL A 483 0.26 12.91 18.76
C VAL A 483 1.13 12.53 19.97
N GLN A 484 1.22 13.38 20.99
CA GLN A 484 2.01 13.10 22.21
C GLN A 484 1.43 11.92 22.98
N TYR A 485 0.11 11.75 23.01
CA TYR A 485 -0.54 10.60 23.62
C TYR A 485 -0.11 9.30 22.92
N PHE A 486 -0.22 9.19 21.59
CA PHE A 486 0.22 8.00 20.87
C PHE A 486 1.71 7.76 21.03
N ARG A 487 2.53 8.80 20.86
CA ARG A 487 3.99 8.71 21.05
C ARG A 487 4.35 8.16 22.44
N ALA A 488 3.69 8.66 23.50
CA ALA A 488 3.94 8.21 24.86
C ALA A 488 3.69 6.71 25.04
N HIS A 489 2.63 6.16 24.42
CA HIS A 489 2.30 4.73 24.49
C HIS A 489 3.35 3.87 23.81
N PHE A 490 3.80 4.22 22.61
CA PHE A 490 4.89 3.50 21.94
C PHE A 490 6.20 3.58 22.71
N LEU A 491 6.55 4.75 23.26
CA LEU A 491 7.72 4.91 24.13
C LEU A 491 7.62 4.06 25.40
N GLN A 492 6.43 3.96 26.00
CA GLN A 492 6.19 3.13 27.18
C GLN A 492 6.37 1.65 26.86
N VAL A 493 5.83 1.18 25.73
CA VAL A 493 6.03 -0.20 25.25
C VAL A 493 7.52 -0.48 25.08
N HIS A 494 8.24 0.41 24.40
CA HIS A 494 9.68 0.26 24.20
C HIS A 494 10.43 0.19 25.54
N ARG A 495 10.16 1.09 26.49
CA ARG A 495 10.83 1.12 27.82
C ARG A 495 10.60 -0.18 28.61
N ARG A 496 9.37 -0.74 28.55
CA ARG A 496 9.03 -1.98 29.27
C ARG A 496 9.75 -3.21 28.71
N ASN A 497 10.08 -3.22 27.42
CA ASN A 497 10.68 -4.35 26.72
C ASN A 497 12.16 -4.10 26.33
N ASN A 498 12.79 -3.06 26.89
CA ASN A 498 14.15 -2.64 26.51
C ASN A 498 15.18 -2.97 27.60
N GLU A 499 15.48 -4.25 27.80
CA GLU A 499 16.49 -4.71 28.75
C GLU A 499 17.91 -4.21 28.40
N ASN A 500 18.22 -4.06 27.09
CA ASN A 500 19.55 -3.75 26.59
C ASN A 500 19.81 -2.24 26.38
N ARG A 501 18.96 -1.35 26.88
CA ARG A 501 19.07 0.10 26.72
C ARG A 501 19.16 0.57 25.25
N ARG A 502 18.55 -0.19 24.32
CA ARG A 502 18.49 0.17 22.90
C ARG A 502 17.79 1.51 22.72
N VAL A 503 18.35 2.39 21.89
CA VAL A 503 17.76 3.70 21.61
C VAL A 503 16.60 3.53 20.63
N LEU A 504 15.48 4.23 20.87
CA LEU A 504 14.35 4.33 19.94
C LEU A 504 14.34 5.73 19.31
N TYR A 505 14.51 5.78 18.01
CA TYR A 505 14.35 7.00 17.23
C TYR A 505 12.90 7.13 16.79
N THR A 506 12.25 8.26 17.09
CA THR A 506 10.82 8.45 16.81
C THR A 506 10.62 9.64 15.90
N HIS A 507 9.93 9.44 14.77
CA HIS A 507 9.61 10.49 13.80
C HIS A 507 8.11 10.56 13.56
N LEU A 508 7.59 11.78 13.45
CA LEU A 508 6.24 12.06 12.96
C LEU A 508 6.32 12.20 11.46
N THR A 509 5.56 11.38 10.73
CA THR A 509 5.72 11.27 9.29
C THR A 509 4.41 11.42 8.54
N ASN A 510 4.53 12.01 7.36
CA ASN A 510 3.59 11.91 6.27
C ASN A 510 4.37 11.39 5.05
N VAL A 511 4.39 10.07 4.84
CA VAL A 511 5.27 9.45 3.84
C VAL A 511 4.91 9.76 2.38
N VAL A 512 3.81 10.47 2.12
CA VAL A 512 3.50 11.00 0.78
C VAL A 512 4.16 12.37 0.54
N ASP A 513 4.54 13.09 1.60
CA ASP A 513 5.33 14.32 1.48
C ASP A 513 6.81 13.95 1.22
N THR A 514 7.24 14.14 -0.03
CA THR A 514 8.57 13.74 -0.48
C THR A 514 9.68 14.54 0.22
N LYS A 515 9.54 15.86 0.35
CA LYS A 515 10.59 16.72 0.94
C LYS A 515 10.81 16.42 2.42
N ALA A 516 9.72 16.37 3.19
CA ALA A 516 9.79 16.04 4.61
C ALA A 516 10.33 14.63 4.83
N THR A 517 9.87 13.65 4.03
CA THR A 517 10.29 12.26 4.16
C THR A 517 11.76 12.05 3.80
N GLN A 518 12.26 12.69 2.75
CA GLN A 518 13.69 12.63 2.39
C GLN A 518 14.60 13.17 3.50
N SER A 519 14.23 14.29 4.14
CA SER A 519 14.98 14.81 5.30
C SER A 519 15.00 13.80 6.45
N ILE A 520 13.86 13.15 6.75
CA ILE A 520 13.77 12.14 7.80
C ILE A 520 14.60 10.88 7.43
N ILE A 521 14.54 10.41 6.19
CA ILE A 521 15.35 9.29 5.70
C ILE A 521 16.84 9.60 5.86
N GLY A 522 17.28 10.82 5.54
CA GLY A 522 18.66 11.27 5.75
C GLY A 522 19.08 11.15 7.22
N ASN A 523 18.26 11.65 8.15
CA ASN A 523 18.52 11.54 9.59
C ASN A 523 18.55 10.08 10.07
N VAL A 524 17.65 9.24 9.57
CA VAL A 524 17.58 7.80 9.87
C VAL A 524 18.83 7.10 9.35
N ARG A 525 19.25 7.38 8.10
CA ARG A 525 20.49 6.88 7.51
C ARG A 525 21.68 7.15 8.42
N ASP A 526 21.85 8.41 8.83
CA ASP A 526 22.99 8.83 9.65
C ASP A 526 22.96 8.21 11.05
N SER A 527 21.76 7.98 11.61
CA SER A 527 21.61 7.31 12.90
C SER A 527 21.91 5.81 12.83
N ILE A 528 21.45 5.12 11.77
CA ILE A 528 21.75 3.71 11.53
C ILE A 528 23.25 3.51 11.30
N PHE A 529 23.87 4.38 10.50
CA PHE A 529 25.29 4.31 10.20
C PHE A 529 26.15 4.49 11.46
N ARG A 530 25.80 5.44 12.33
CA ARG A 530 26.46 5.59 13.64
C ARG A 530 26.35 4.32 14.50
N GLY A 531 25.17 3.75 14.58
CA GLY A 531 24.94 2.48 15.31
C GLY A 531 25.74 1.33 14.71
N TYR A 532 25.83 1.26 13.40
CA TYR A 532 26.65 0.27 12.69
C TYR A 532 28.13 0.41 12.99
N LEU A 533 28.69 1.62 12.94
CA LEU A 533 30.09 1.90 13.28
C LEU A 533 30.42 1.52 14.73
N GLN A 534 29.52 1.82 15.67
CA GLN A 534 29.68 1.44 17.09
C GLN A 534 29.66 -0.09 17.27
N SER A 535 28.77 -0.79 16.57
CA SER A 535 28.70 -2.26 16.66
C SER A 535 29.87 -2.97 15.97
N ALA A 536 30.46 -2.34 14.96
CA ALA A 536 31.66 -2.82 14.27
C ALA A 536 32.96 -2.49 15.00
N ALA A 537 32.91 -1.85 16.19
CA ALA A 537 34.06 -1.37 16.96
C ALA A 537 35.03 -0.48 16.15
N LEU A 538 34.49 0.29 15.21
CA LEU A 538 35.25 1.21 14.34
C LEU A 538 35.27 2.65 14.86
N VAL A 539 34.56 2.94 15.98
CA VAL A 539 34.56 4.21 16.70
C VAL A 539 34.54 3.94 18.21
#